data_c2df5cd31bb4ed0770b828463b2e8230
#
_entry.id   c2df5cd31bb4ed0770b828463b2e8230
#
_cell.length_a   1.000
_cell.length_b   1.000
_cell.length_c   1.000
_cell.angle_alpha   90.00
_cell.angle_beta   90.00
_cell.angle_gamma   90.00
#
_symmetry.space_group_name_H-M   'P 1'
#
loop_
_entity.id
_entity.type
_entity.pdbx_description
1 polymer ?
#
loop_
_entity_poly.entity_id
_entity_poly.type
_entity_poly.pdbx_seq_one_letter_code
_entity_poly.pdbx_strand_id
1 'polypeptide(L)'
;MRNAQDRPRHLAGLGLVRPGLALAALLLASCQQQAPAPEPEPAPKVTLIEPTLPPAPPKPVKPELPPLFGDIERRTFQFFWDTTNEVNGLTPDRFPSRPFASIASVGFALTAYPIGIENGWVSRNQAVDRTLTTLRFFRDVPVGPQRTGKAGYKGFYYHFLDMQQGRRYDSWVELSSVDTALLMMGVLFAQSYYDGDDPREKEIRAIADTLYKRVDWTWLQQREPLISMGWFPESGFINHDWMGYNEAMMLYVLALGSPTHPVDPDAWTVWTRTYNNDWGVYQGQEYLSFGPLFGHQYSHVWIDFRDIQDQYMRERGIDYFLNSRRATLAQRDYAIDNPMKWKEYGENVWGLTASDGPQNTSQEFRGEQRQFRHYSSRGAGLRENFDDGTIAPTAAISSIVFAPEVVIPATEEMHKRFGDYLYSSYGFLDSFNPSFNYDIPLKTGRLVPDRGWVASDYIAIDQGPILTMIANYRNEFVWTVMKKNKYIRTGLERAGFTGGWLTPEGEAPPQPSKDEQAAAARAIGIAESRAAAAEAQQNPTQRQPQKPE
;
A
#
# COMPACT_ATOMS: atom_id res chain seq x y z
N MET A 1 47.46 12.88 -22.12
CA MET A 1 47.75 12.77 -23.56
C MET A 1 46.39 12.78 -24.26
N ARG A 2 45.97 13.93 -24.78
CA ARG A 2 45.85 14.32 -26.23
C ARG A 2 44.80 13.43 -26.93
N ASN A 3 43.78 13.86 -27.63
CA ASN A 3 43.24 15.13 -28.19
C ASN A 3 41.78 14.83 -28.56
N ALA A 4 40.76 15.62 -28.40
CA ALA A 4 40.35 16.88 -29.05
C ALA A 4 39.88 16.74 -30.53
N GLN A 5 38.68 17.33 -30.78
CA GLN A 5 38.16 17.89 -32.06
C GLN A 5 37.51 16.90 -33.01
N ASP A 6 36.32 17.11 -33.62
CA ASP A 6 35.84 18.33 -34.29
C ASP A 6 34.33 18.29 -34.52
N ARG A 7 33.71 19.48 -34.53
CA ARG A 7 32.41 19.77 -35.16
C ARG A 7 32.64 20.20 -36.62
N PRO A 8 31.60 20.21 -37.49
CA PRO A 8 31.19 21.50 -38.00
C PRO A 8 29.66 21.75 -38.08
N ARG A 9 29.36 23.06 -38.04
CA ARG A 9 28.10 23.76 -38.34
C ARG A 9 27.94 23.94 -39.85
N HIS A 10 26.68 24.16 -40.32
CA HIS A 10 26.25 25.22 -41.25
C HIS A 10 24.74 25.08 -41.44
N LEU A 11 23.91 26.07 -41.12
CA LEU A 11 23.52 27.35 -41.74
C LEU A 11 22.44 27.22 -42.84
N ALA A 12 21.26 27.70 -42.47
CA ALA A 12 20.48 28.82 -43.03
C ALA A 12 19.77 28.65 -44.40
N GLY A 13 18.52 29.12 -44.44
CA GLY A 13 17.80 29.41 -45.66
C GLY A 13 16.38 29.96 -45.40
N LEU A 14 16.27 31.28 -45.39
CA LEU A 14 15.04 32.08 -45.36
C LEU A 14 14.21 31.94 -46.64
N GLY A 15 12.88 32.14 -46.54
CA GLY A 15 12.00 32.37 -47.68
C GLY A 15 10.59 32.85 -47.30
N LEU A 16 10.46 34.16 -47.17
CA LEU A 16 9.17 34.89 -47.18
C LEU A 16 8.54 34.84 -48.58
N VAL A 17 7.21 34.87 -48.70
CA VAL A 17 6.42 35.81 -49.52
C VAL A 17 4.90 35.69 -49.21
N ARG A 18 4.26 36.82 -48.96
CA ARG A 18 2.82 37.19 -49.07
C ARG A 18 2.60 37.86 -50.44
N PRO A 19 1.41 38.38 -50.86
CA PRO A 19 -0.03 38.18 -50.53
C PRO A 19 -0.93 38.12 -51.79
N GLY A 20 -2.26 38.09 -51.64
CA GLY A 20 -3.22 38.37 -52.72
C GLY A 20 -4.67 38.17 -52.25
N LEU A 21 -5.34 39.20 -51.90
CA LEU A 21 -6.38 40.10 -52.40
C LEU A 21 -7.66 39.43 -52.94
N ALA A 22 -8.71 39.63 -52.22
CA ALA A 22 -10.10 40.12 -52.48
C ALA A 22 -10.81 39.77 -53.81
N LEU A 23 -12.08 39.36 -53.65
CA LEU A 23 -13.18 39.89 -54.48
C LEU A 23 -14.52 39.79 -53.73
N ALA A 24 -15.19 40.93 -53.54
CA ALA A 24 -16.54 41.09 -53.06
C ALA A 24 -17.50 40.99 -54.26
N ALA A 25 -18.65 40.33 -54.10
CA ALA A 25 -19.78 40.47 -54.98
C ALA A 25 -21.05 40.68 -54.16
N LEU A 26 -21.59 41.90 -54.26
CA LEU A 26 -22.95 42.27 -53.88
C LEU A 26 -23.95 41.63 -54.86
N LEU A 27 -25.01 41.04 -54.33
CA LEU A 27 -26.27 40.89 -55.05
C LEU A 27 -27.43 41.29 -54.11
N LEU A 28 -28.10 42.38 -54.48
CA LEU A 28 -29.39 42.83 -54.01
C LEU A 28 -30.50 41.95 -54.58
N ALA A 29 -31.40 41.45 -53.76
CA ALA A 29 -32.70 40.97 -54.20
C ALA A 29 -33.77 41.20 -53.15
N SER A 30 -34.65 42.10 -53.52
CA SER A 30 -36.06 42.39 -53.20
C SER A 30 -36.76 41.69 -52.05
N CYS A 31 -37.31 42.48 -51.16
CA CYS A 31 -38.35 42.14 -50.19
C CYS A 31 -39.63 41.64 -50.89
N GLN A 32 -40.07 40.44 -50.54
CA GLN A 32 -41.49 40.07 -50.60
C GLN A 32 -41.94 39.74 -49.19
N GLN A 33 -42.94 40.52 -48.71
CA GLN A 33 -43.63 40.26 -47.47
C GLN A 33 -44.47 38.98 -47.59
N GLN A 34 -44.11 37.97 -46.86
CA GLN A 34 -44.98 36.84 -46.58
C GLN A 34 -45.71 37.03 -45.26
N ALA A 35 -47.01 36.72 -45.26
CA ALA A 35 -47.88 36.79 -44.08
C ALA A 35 -47.39 35.82 -42.99
N PRO A 36 -47.64 36.12 -41.70
CA PRO A 36 -47.21 35.30 -40.58
C PRO A 36 -47.93 33.96 -40.61
N ALA A 37 -47.13 32.89 -40.48
CA ALA A 37 -47.63 31.53 -40.27
C ALA A 37 -48.30 31.39 -38.88
N PRO A 38 -49.32 30.54 -38.72
CA PRO A 38 -49.98 30.33 -37.44
C PRO A 38 -49.00 29.72 -36.42
N GLU A 39 -49.10 30.14 -35.16
CA GLU A 39 -48.33 29.58 -34.04
C GLU A 39 -48.56 28.06 -33.93
N PRO A 40 -47.48 27.30 -33.71
CA PRO A 40 -47.65 25.87 -33.47
C PRO A 40 -48.27 25.61 -32.11
N GLU A 41 -49.24 24.71 -32.08
CA GLU A 41 -49.82 24.20 -30.84
C GLU A 41 -48.73 23.69 -29.87
N PRO A 42 -48.89 23.94 -28.55
CA PRO A 42 -47.91 23.46 -27.57
C PRO A 42 -47.84 21.91 -27.57
N ALA A 43 -46.65 21.39 -27.77
CA ALA A 43 -46.39 19.97 -27.73
C ALA A 43 -46.81 19.36 -26.37
N PRO A 44 -47.38 18.14 -26.35
CA PRO A 44 -47.78 17.49 -25.12
C PRO A 44 -46.59 17.37 -24.18
N LYS A 45 -46.75 17.77 -22.91
CA LYS A 45 -45.76 17.59 -21.86
C LYS A 45 -45.53 16.10 -21.68
N VAL A 46 -44.41 15.59 -22.22
CA VAL A 46 -43.90 14.24 -21.90
C VAL A 46 -43.40 14.30 -20.46
N THR A 47 -44.13 13.71 -19.55
CA THR A 47 -43.65 13.45 -18.19
C THR A 47 -42.54 12.40 -18.31
N LEU A 48 -41.29 12.83 -18.21
CA LEU A 48 -40.16 11.92 -18.09
C LEU A 48 -40.35 11.14 -16.77
N ILE A 49 -40.69 9.87 -16.88
CA ILE A 49 -40.60 8.95 -15.76
C ILE A 49 -39.11 8.77 -15.53
N GLU A 50 -38.58 9.34 -14.44
CA GLU A 50 -37.22 9.07 -14.01
C GLU A 50 -37.08 7.55 -13.85
N PRO A 51 -36.08 6.91 -14.49
CA PRO A 51 -35.83 5.51 -14.28
C PRO A 51 -35.45 5.33 -12.80
N THR A 52 -36.29 4.68 -12.03
CA THR A 52 -35.94 4.20 -10.70
C THR A 52 -34.77 3.25 -10.85
N LEU A 53 -33.58 3.69 -10.42
CA LEU A 53 -32.42 2.82 -10.31
C LEU A 53 -32.80 1.59 -9.50
N PRO A 54 -32.44 0.37 -9.96
CA PRO A 54 -32.65 -0.83 -9.15
C PRO A 54 -31.98 -0.63 -7.79
N PRO A 55 -32.55 -1.16 -6.72
CA PRO A 55 -31.94 -1.07 -5.38
C PRO A 55 -30.51 -1.60 -5.46
N ALA A 56 -29.58 -0.89 -4.83
CA ALA A 56 -28.19 -1.31 -4.76
C ALA A 56 -28.13 -2.77 -4.25
N PRO A 57 -27.32 -3.64 -4.84
CA PRO A 57 -27.18 -5.00 -4.38
C PRO A 57 -26.84 -5.00 -2.89
N PRO A 58 -27.39 -5.94 -2.09
CA PRO A 58 -27.11 -6.01 -0.67
C PRO A 58 -25.59 -6.09 -0.47
N LYS A 59 -25.07 -5.30 0.46
CA LYS A 59 -23.64 -5.35 0.81
C LYS A 59 -23.31 -6.82 1.16
N PRO A 60 -22.23 -7.39 0.62
CA PRO A 60 -21.86 -8.75 0.93
C PRO A 60 -21.73 -8.91 2.44
N VAL A 61 -22.34 -9.95 2.99
CA VAL A 61 -22.24 -10.26 4.42
C VAL A 61 -20.77 -10.57 4.71
N LYS A 62 -20.20 -9.81 5.61
CA LYS A 62 -18.81 -9.98 6.05
C LYS A 62 -18.68 -11.31 6.79
N PRO A 63 -17.79 -12.24 6.37
CA PRO A 63 -17.58 -13.49 7.08
C PRO A 63 -17.20 -13.27 8.55
N GLU A 64 -17.75 -14.06 9.46
CA GLU A 64 -17.34 -14.08 10.86
C GLU A 64 -15.94 -14.66 10.97
N LEU A 65 -15.11 -14.06 11.85
CA LEU A 65 -13.73 -14.53 12.07
C LEU A 65 -13.72 -15.79 12.94
N PRO A 66 -13.07 -16.87 12.48
CA PRO A 66 -12.79 -18.02 13.30
C PRO A 66 -12.01 -17.66 14.58
N PRO A 67 -12.14 -18.45 15.67
CA PRO A 67 -11.44 -18.21 16.95
C PRO A 67 -9.90 -18.07 16.80
N LEU A 68 -9.31 -18.72 15.81
CA LEU A 68 -7.89 -18.61 15.49
C LEU A 68 -7.44 -17.15 15.30
N PHE A 69 -8.27 -16.32 14.64
CA PHE A 69 -7.92 -14.92 14.42
C PHE A 69 -7.85 -14.10 15.71
N GLY A 70 -8.64 -14.45 16.72
CA GLY A 70 -8.52 -13.85 18.06
C GLY A 70 -7.21 -14.21 18.75
N ASP A 71 -6.74 -15.45 18.58
CA ASP A 71 -5.44 -15.89 19.12
C ASP A 71 -4.26 -15.24 18.35
N ILE A 72 -4.34 -15.17 17.02
CA ILE A 72 -3.34 -14.47 16.18
C ILE A 72 -3.24 -13.01 16.62
N GLU A 73 -4.35 -12.29 16.68
CA GLU A 73 -4.41 -10.88 17.04
C GLU A 73 -3.79 -10.62 18.42
N ARG A 74 -4.15 -11.44 19.42
CA ARG A 74 -3.62 -11.33 20.77
C ARG A 74 -2.11 -11.59 20.83
N ARG A 75 -1.63 -12.66 20.18
CA ARG A 75 -0.20 -13.02 20.16
C ARG A 75 0.62 -11.98 19.42
N THR A 76 0.10 -11.46 18.31
CA THR A 76 0.76 -10.40 17.54
C THR A 76 0.80 -9.09 18.34
N PHE A 77 -0.26 -8.76 19.09
CA PHE A 77 -0.22 -7.64 20.05
C PHE A 77 0.87 -7.85 21.12
N GLN A 78 0.97 -9.05 21.70
CA GLN A 78 1.97 -9.38 22.71
C GLN A 78 3.40 -9.22 22.18
N PHE A 79 3.66 -9.48 20.89
CA PHE A 79 4.96 -9.18 20.30
C PHE A 79 5.36 -7.73 20.56
N PHE A 80 4.51 -6.77 20.22
CA PHE A 80 4.79 -5.34 20.44
C PHE A 80 4.86 -4.98 21.91
N TRP A 81 3.97 -5.56 22.72
CA TRP A 81 3.90 -5.25 24.15
C TRP A 81 5.11 -5.76 24.92
N ASP A 82 5.54 -6.99 24.66
CA ASP A 82 6.60 -7.65 25.43
C ASP A 82 8.00 -7.31 24.94
N THR A 83 8.18 -7.01 23.65
CA THR A 83 9.50 -6.84 23.06
C THR A 83 9.97 -5.40 22.97
N THR A 84 9.05 -4.42 23.00
CA THR A 84 9.40 -2.99 23.02
C THR A 84 10.12 -2.62 24.31
N ASN A 85 11.23 -1.88 24.18
CA ASN A 85 12.03 -1.41 25.30
C ASN A 85 11.23 -0.42 26.17
N GLU A 86 11.04 -0.76 27.43
CA GLU A 86 10.22 0.03 28.37
C GLU A 86 10.84 1.38 28.75
N VAL A 87 12.15 1.54 28.56
CA VAL A 87 12.88 2.78 28.95
C VAL A 87 12.78 3.85 27.87
N ASN A 88 12.79 3.46 26.58
CA ASN A 88 12.84 4.40 25.48
C ASN A 88 11.77 4.17 24.38
N GLY A 89 10.97 3.11 24.50
CA GLY A 89 9.90 2.79 23.56
C GLY A 89 10.37 2.29 22.19
N LEU A 90 11.64 1.93 22.04
CA LEU A 90 12.16 1.36 20.80
C LEU A 90 11.72 -0.09 20.65
N THR A 91 11.12 -0.39 19.51
CA THR A 91 10.66 -1.74 19.15
C THR A 91 11.71 -2.42 18.28
N PRO A 92 12.12 -3.66 18.59
CA PRO A 92 13.12 -4.35 17.79
C PRO A 92 12.60 -4.61 16.38
N ASP A 93 13.51 -4.60 15.40
CA ASP A 93 13.21 -5.01 14.03
C ASP A 93 12.66 -6.44 13.99
N ARG A 94 13.28 -7.32 14.76
CA ARG A 94 12.94 -8.73 14.86
C ARG A 94 13.17 -9.33 16.25
N PHE A 95 12.53 -10.44 16.52
CA PHE A 95 12.67 -11.20 17.76
C PHE A 95 12.64 -12.70 17.45
N PRO A 96 13.49 -13.56 18.09
CA PRO A 96 14.31 -13.26 19.25
C PRO A 96 15.67 -12.61 18.98
N SER A 97 16.09 -12.45 17.72
CA SER A 97 17.45 -12.01 17.40
C SER A 97 17.80 -10.58 17.91
N ARG A 98 16.88 -9.64 17.95
CA ARG A 98 17.03 -8.27 18.46
C ARG A 98 18.32 -7.54 18.05
N PRO A 99 18.69 -7.48 16.77
CA PRO A 99 19.94 -6.83 16.38
C PRO A 99 19.91 -5.30 16.58
N PHE A 100 18.77 -4.66 16.30
CA PHE A 100 18.51 -3.23 16.34
C PHE A 100 16.99 -2.97 16.43
N ALA A 101 16.63 -1.70 16.70
CA ALA A 101 15.27 -1.21 16.56
C ALA A 101 15.02 -0.76 15.12
N SER A 102 13.82 -1.02 14.57
CA SER A 102 13.34 -0.36 13.36
C SER A 102 12.36 0.76 13.74
N ILE A 103 12.51 1.94 13.14
CA ILE A 103 11.58 3.05 13.40
C ILE A 103 10.18 2.76 12.83
N ALA A 104 10.07 1.99 11.76
CA ALA A 104 8.80 1.50 11.24
C ALA A 104 8.08 0.61 12.27
N SER A 105 8.83 -0.29 12.92
CA SER A 105 8.31 -1.15 14.00
C SER A 105 7.73 -0.33 15.16
N VAL A 106 8.35 0.81 15.48
CA VAL A 106 7.80 1.74 16.50
C VAL A 106 6.47 2.34 16.05
N GLY A 107 6.32 2.67 14.77
CA GLY A 107 5.04 3.15 14.22
C GLY A 107 3.91 2.13 14.39
N PHE A 108 4.20 0.85 14.13
CA PHE A 108 3.25 -0.24 14.38
C PHE A 108 3.00 -0.46 15.88
N ALA A 109 4.01 -0.36 16.74
CA ALA A 109 3.82 -0.48 18.19
C ALA A 109 2.89 0.60 18.74
N LEU A 110 3.07 1.87 18.31
CA LEU A 110 2.17 2.97 18.66
C LEU A 110 0.72 2.74 18.22
N THR A 111 0.52 1.98 17.15
CA THR A 111 -0.81 1.58 16.67
C THR A 111 -1.34 0.35 17.45
N ALA A 112 -0.47 -0.56 17.84
CA ALA A 112 -0.82 -1.77 18.57
C ALA A 112 -1.35 -1.48 19.98
N TYR A 113 -0.79 -0.48 20.69
CA TYR A 113 -1.20 -0.18 22.08
C TYR A 113 -2.69 0.16 22.22
N PRO A 114 -3.27 1.04 21.39
CA PRO A 114 -4.72 1.26 21.36
C PRO A 114 -5.54 0.01 21.01
N ILE A 115 -5.07 -0.84 20.09
CA ILE A 115 -5.76 -2.11 19.79
C ILE A 115 -5.80 -2.99 21.05
N GLY A 116 -4.73 -3.00 21.86
CA GLY A 116 -4.69 -3.70 23.14
C GLY A 116 -5.68 -3.14 24.16
N ILE A 117 -5.90 -1.82 24.19
CA ILE A 117 -6.92 -1.19 25.05
C ILE A 117 -8.32 -1.63 24.63
N GLU A 118 -8.65 -1.54 23.35
CA GLU A 118 -9.98 -1.88 22.82
C GLU A 118 -10.34 -3.36 23.03
N ASN A 119 -9.34 -4.23 23.07
CA ASN A 119 -9.52 -5.65 23.37
C ASN A 119 -9.43 -5.99 24.87
N GLY A 120 -9.14 -5.00 25.75
CA GLY A 120 -9.01 -5.22 27.18
C GLY A 120 -7.76 -6.00 27.60
N TRP A 121 -6.74 -6.09 26.74
CA TRP A 121 -5.48 -6.78 27.07
C TRP A 121 -4.56 -5.94 27.94
N VAL A 122 -4.66 -4.63 27.82
CA VAL A 122 -3.94 -3.65 28.65
C VAL A 122 -4.88 -2.51 29.02
N SER A 123 -4.60 -1.85 30.16
CA SER A 123 -5.35 -0.67 30.54
C SER A 123 -4.93 0.56 29.73
N ARG A 124 -5.87 1.52 29.56
CA ARG A 124 -5.56 2.80 28.92
C ARG A 124 -4.38 3.52 29.59
N ASN A 125 -4.29 3.48 30.93
CA ASN A 125 -3.16 4.08 31.65
C ASN A 125 -1.81 3.47 31.27
N GLN A 126 -1.70 2.15 31.22
CA GLN A 126 -0.46 1.47 30.82
C GLN A 126 -0.06 1.84 29.39
N ALA A 127 -1.01 1.88 28.47
CA ALA A 127 -0.77 2.22 27.08
C ALA A 127 -0.39 3.71 26.90
N VAL A 128 -1.03 4.62 27.67
CA VAL A 128 -0.68 6.06 27.72
C VAL A 128 0.77 6.23 28.16
N ASP A 129 1.18 5.57 29.25
CA ASP A 129 2.54 5.68 29.80
C ASP A 129 3.56 5.15 28.78
N ARG A 130 3.29 4.02 28.14
CA ARG A 130 4.15 3.43 27.09
C ARG A 130 4.25 4.34 25.87
N THR A 131 3.13 4.89 25.40
CA THR A 131 3.08 5.84 24.29
C THR A 131 3.89 7.11 24.60
N LEU A 132 3.74 7.67 25.80
CA LEU A 132 4.52 8.84 26.22
C LEU A 132 6.02 8.57 26.29
N THR A 133 6.42 7.41 26.81
CA THR A 133 7.84 7.00 26.82
C THR A 133 8.41 7.05 25.40
N THR A 134 7.71 6.46 24.44
CA THR A 134 8.13 6.43 23.03
C THR A 134 8.18 7.84 22.43
N LEU A 135 7.13 8.63 22.58
CA LEU A 135 7.05 9.97 21.97
C LEU A 135 8.06 10.94 22.58
N ARG A 136 8.27 10.90 23.90
CA ARG A 136 9.29 11.71 24.59
C ARG A 136 10.69 11.36 24.12
N PHE A 137 10.99 10.07 23.95
CA PHE A 137 12.25 9.64 23.37
C PHE A 137 12.50 10.27 21.99
N PHE A 138 11.56 10.17 21.06
CA PHE A 138 11.72 10.75 19.71
C PHE A 138 11.75 12.28 19.70
N ARG A 139 11.11 12.93 20.69
CA ARG A 139 11.20 14.39 20.88
C ARG A 139 12.60 14.82 21.28
N ASP A 140 13.22 14.09 22.22
CA ASP A 140 14.40 14.52 22.98
C ASP A 140 15.71 13.90 22.47
N VAL A 141 15.64 12.83 21.66
CA VAL A 141 16.81 12.15 21.15
C VAL A 141 17.65 13.09 20.28
N PRO A 142 19.00 13.11 20.43
CA PRO A 142 19.88 13.97 19.63
C PRO A 142 19.77 13.69 18.13
N VAL A 143 19.49 14.74 17.38
CA VAL A 143 19.42 14.75 15.90
C VAL A 143 20.43 15.72 15.32
N GLY A 144 20.86 15.53 14.09
CA GLY A 144 21.82 16.41 13.40
C GLY A 144 22.55 15.73 12.25
N PRO A 145 23.36 16.49 11.48
CA PRO A 145 24.02 15.99 10.28
C PRO A 145 25.28 15.15 10.56
N GLN A 146 25.67 14.97 11.83
CA GLN A 146 26.88 14.23 12.19
C GLN A 146 26.73 12.75 11.88
N ARG A 147 27.82 12.10 11.48
CA ARG A 147 27.86 10.69 11.09
C ARG A 147 27.52 9.72 12.21
N THR A 148 27.80 10.09 13.46
CA THR A 148 27.61 9.24 14.64
C THR A 148 26.90 9.97 15.76
N GLY A 149 26.33 9.22 16.70
CA GLY A 149 25.70 9.75 17.93
C GLY A 149 24.37 10.47 17.68
N LYS A 150 23.76 10.31 16.53
CA LYS A 150 22.48 10.92 16.15
C LYS A 150 21.45 9.85 15.80
N ALA A 151 20.18 10.13 16.09
CA ALA A 151 19.06 9.27 15.71
C ALA A 151 18.41 9.68 14.39
N GLY A 152 18.66 10.92 13.92
CA GLY A 152 18.05 11.46 12.71
C GLY A 152 18.54 12.86 12.37
N TYR A 153 17.96 13.45 11.33
CA TYR A 153 18.23 14.80 10.89
C TYR A 153 17.03 15.38 10.13
N LYS A 154 16.75 16.69 10.25
CA LYS A 154 15.66 17.36 9.55
C LYS A 154 14.26 16.78 9.82
N GLY A 155 14.05 16.15 10.98
CA GLY A 155 12.80 15.49 11.34
C GLY A 155 12.66 14.05 10.85
N PHE A 156 13.55 13.60 9.97
CA PHE A 156 13.69 12.19 9.58
C PHE A 156 14.59 11.43 10.54
N TYR A 157 14.41 10.12 10.61
CA TYR A 157 15.18 9.23 11.45
C TYR A 157 15.91 8.17 10.64
N TYR A 158 17.01 7.64 11.20
CA TYR A 158 17.68 6.49 10.61
C TYR A 158 16.80 5.26 10.70
N HIS A 159 16.77 4.46 9.64
CA HIS A 159 15.98 3.24 9.51
C HIS A 159 16.14 2.34 10.75
N PHE A 160 17.40 2.09 11.14
CA PHE A 160 17.72 1.27 12.30
C PHE A 160 18.49 2.05 13.36
N LEU A 161 18.03 1.88 14.61
CA LEU A 161 18.62 2.48 15.78
C LEU A 161 19.11 1.39 16.74
N ASP A 162 20.20 1.65 17.47
CA ASP A 162 20.58 0.75 18.55
C ASP A 162 19.51 0.75 19.67
N MET A 163 19.25 -0.42 20.24
CA MET A 163 18.16 -0.62 21.19
C MET A 163 18.35 0.10 22.54
N GLN A 164 19.59 0.54 22.87
CA GLN A 164 19.92 1.10 24.17
C GLN A 164 19.90 2.63 24.15
N GLN A 165 20.69 3.23 23.25
CA GLN A 165 20.85 4.69 23.17
C GLN A 165 19.96 5.32 22.10
N GLY A 166 19.44 4.52 21.16
CA GLY A 166 18.62 4.98 20.06
C GLY A 166 19.37 5.88 19.09
N ARG A 167 20.63 5.54 18.79
CA ARG A 167 21.44 6.24 17.79
C ARG A 167 21.45 5.40 16.51
N ARG A 168 21.81 6.01 15.38
CA ARG A 168 22.08 5.29 14.13
C ARG A 168 22.89 4.03 14.43
N TYR A 169 22.37 2.89 14.04
CA TYR A 169 22.95 1.59 14.39
C TYR A 169 24.34 1.39 13.81
N ASP A 170 24.51 1.68 12.50
CA ASP A 170 25.79 1.52 11.81
C ASP A 170 25.85 2.47 10.59
N SER A 171 27.03 2.60 9.99
CA SER A 171 27.30 3.45 8.84
C SER A 171 26.55 3.07 7.56
N TRP A 172 26.14 1.81 7.42
CA TRP A 172 25.33 1.34 6.29
C TRP A 172 23.84 1.69 6.40
N VAL A 173 23.40 2.19 7.57
CA VAL A 173 22.00 2.56 7.79
C VAL A 173 21.74 3.95 7.25
N GLU A 174 20.81 4.07 6.33
CA GLU A 174 20.33 5.33 5.78
C GLU A 174 19.38 6.04 6.74
N LEU A 175 19.28 7.34 6.59
CA LEU A 175 18.15 8.12 7.06
C LEU A 175 17.01 7.87 6.07
N SER A 176 15.97 7.17 6.54
CA SER A 176 14.92 6.63 5.67
C SER A 176 13.72 7.55 5.60
N SER A 177 13.23 7.81 4.40
CA SER A 177 12.00 8.58 4.18
C SER A 177 10.75 7.74 4.45
N VAL A 178 10.68 6.50 3.96
CA VAL A 178 9.48 5.65 4.09
C VAL A 178 9.32 5.11 5.51
N ASP A 179 10.40 4.72 6.18
CA ASP A 179 10.31 4.25 7.56
C ASP A 179 9.97 5.39 8.52
N THR A 180 10.45 6.62 8.23
CA THR A 180 9.97 7.81 8.93
C THR A 180 8.47 8.06 8.68
N ALA A 181 7.97 7.80 7.47
CA ALA A 181 6.53 7.90 7.20
C ALA A 181 5.73 6.86 7.99
N LEU A 182 6.19 5.61 8.05
CA LEU A 182 5.57 4.56 8.89
C LEU A 182 5.56 4.95 10.38
N LEU A 183 6.67 5.49 10.89
CA LEU A 183 6.72 6.04 12.25
C LEU A 183 5.68 7.15 12.45
N MET A 184 5.60 8.11 11.52
CA MET A 184 4.66 9.24 11.62
C MET A 184 3.20 8.80 11.50
N MET A 185 2.88 7.75 10.75
CA MET A 185 1.54 7.17 10.75
C MET A 185 1.15 6.67 12.15
N GLY A 186 2.02 5.95 12.85
CA GLY A 186 1.78 5.53 14.24
C GLY A 186 1.69 6.72 15.22
N VAL A 187 2.52 7.74 15.02
CA VAL A 187 2.49 8.99 15.81
C VAL A 187 1.15 9.72 15.63
N LEU A 188 0.68 9.88 14.40
CA LEU A 188 -0.60 10.54 14.11
C LEU A 188 -1.80 9.68 14.52
N PHE A 189 -1.67 8.35 14.47
CA PHE A 189 -2.67 7.45 15.03
C PHE A 189 -2.81 7.65 16.54
N ALA A 190 -1.70 7.67 17.28
CA ALA A 190 -1.70 7.96 18.73
C ALA A 190 -2.28 9.36 19.03
N GLN A 191 -1.92 10.39 18.24
CA GLN A 191 -2.50 11.72 18.33
C GLN A 191 -4.02 11.71 18.24
N SER A 192 -4.56 10.92 17.33
CA SER A 192 -6.00 10.88 17.01
C SER A 192 -6.81 10.01 17.98
N TYR A 193 -6.19 8.98 18.55
CA TYR A 193 -6.82 8.06 19.49
C TYR A 193 -6.88 8.59 20.93
N TYR A 194 -5.78 9.16 21.43
CA TYR A 194 -5.72 9.70 22.79
C TYR A 194 -6.34 11.10 22.84
N ASP A 195 -7.67 11.18 22.76
CA ASP A 195 -8.46 12.41 22.66
C ASP A 195 -9.07 12.90 23.98
N GLY A 196 -8.78 12.22 25.09
CA GLY A 196 -9.27 12.54 26.44
C GLY A 196 -8.66 13.79 27.08
N ASP A 197 -9.21 14.15 28.25
CA ASP A 197 -8.79 15.33 29.04
C ASP A 197 -7.62 15.07 30.00
N ASP A 198 -7.15 13.82 30.12
CA ASP A 198 -5.97 13.47 30.91
C ASP A 198 -4.76 14.32 30.43
N PRO A 199 -4.03 15.00 31.37
CA PRO A 199 -2.84 15.78 31.01
C PRO A 199 -1.80 14.99 30.19
N ARG A 200 -1.67 13.69 30.44
CA ARG A 200 -0.77 12.81 29.68
C ARG A 200 -1.23 12.62 28.23
N GLU A 201 -2.54 12.51 27.98
CA GLU A 201 -3.08 12.42 26.63
C GLU A 201 -2.95 13.76 25.88
N LYS A 202 -3.12 14.88 26.57
CA LYS A 202 -2.82 16.21 26.02
C LYS A 202 -1.34 16.33 25.63
N GLU A 203 -0.44 15.79 26.44
CA GLU A 203 0.99 15.75 26.13
C GLU A 203 1.28 14.84 24.91
N ILE A 204 0.64 13.66 24.81
CA ILE A 204 0.74 12.80 23.61
C ILE A 204 0.41 13.60 22.36
N ARG A 205 -0.74 14.29 22.33
CA ARG A 205 -1.17 15.09 21.17
C ARG A 205 -0.18 16.21 20.83
N ALA A 206 0.35 16.89 21.84
CA ALA A 206 1.29 17.99 21.65
C ALA A 206 2.64 17.52 21.11
N ILE A 207 3.17 16.41 21.64
CA ILE A 207 4.43 15.84 21.15
C ILE A 207 4.25 15.28 19.74
N ALA A 208 3.18 14.54 19.48
CA ALA A 208 2.88 14.00 18.16
C ALA A 208 2.79 15.11 17.10
N ASP A 209 2.09 16.20 17.40
CA ASP A 209 2.01 17.38 16.54
C ASP A 209 3.39 17.99 16.26
N THR A 210 4.24 18.08 17.30
CA THR A 210 5.61 18.59 17.18
C THR A 210 6.47 17.68 16.31
N LEU A 211 6.39 16.36 16.51
CA LEU A 211 7.15 15.37 15.75
C LEU A 211 6.83 15.43 14.27
N TYR A 212 5.54 15.45 13.94
CA TYR A 212 5.11 15.51 12.56
C TYR A 212 5.47 16.83 11.88
N LYS A 213 5.26 17.97 12.54
CA LYS A 213 5.56 19.30 12.01
C LYS A 213 7.03 19.56 11.73
N ARG A 214 7.94 18.89 12.42
CA ARG A 214 9.39 19.10 12.19
C ARG A 214 9.97 18.29 11.04
N VAL A 215 9.19 17.37 10.42
CA VAL A 215 9.66 16.63 9.26
C VAL A 215 9.73 17.58 8.06
N ASP A 216 10.94 17.81 7.58
CA ASP A 216 11.24 18.69 6.44
C ASP A 216 11.17 17.90 5.13
N TRP A 217 9.93 17.63 4.66
CA TRP A 217 9.69 16.83 3.45
C TRP A 217 10.34 17.43 2.21
N THR A 218 10.40 18.75 2.12
CA THR A 218 10.99 19.47 0.98
C THR A 218 12.51 19.29 0.91
N TRP A 219 13.16 19.07 2.05
CA TRP A 219 14.59 18.80 2.08
C TRP A 219 14.98 17.52 1.33
N LEU A 220 14.11 16.50 1.26
CA LEU A 220 14.35 15.27 0.50
C LEU A 220 14.01 15.39 -0.99
N GLN A 221 13.45 16.52 -1.47
CA GLN A 221 13.14 16.74 -2.88
C GLN A 221 14.37 17.27 -3.64
N GLN A 222 15.42 16.47 -3.79
CA GLN A 222 16.63 16.85 -4.53
C GLN A 222 16.44 16.80 -6.05
N ARG A 223 15.49 16.03 -6.52
CA ARG A 223 15.04 15.91 -7.91
C ARG A 223 13.53 16.18 -7.95
N GLU A 224 13.20 17.45 -7.69
CA GLU A 224 11.81 17.90 -7.62
C GLU A 224 10.96 17.41 -8.80
N PRO A 225 9.71 17.07 -8.54
CA PRO A 225 8.97 17.14 -7.26
C PRO A 225 9.01 15.82 -6.46
N LEU A 226 9.85 14.86 -6.83
CA LEU A 226 9.91 13.54 -6.18
C LEU A 226 10.73 13.58 -4.88
N ILE A 227 10.41 12.67 -3.97
CA ILE A 227 11.07 12.52 -2.68
C ILE A 227 12.09 11.39 -2.76
N SER A 228 13.35 11.68 -2.37
CA SER A 228 14.42 10.69 -2.29
C SER A 228 14.11 9.60 -1.28
N MET A 229 14.54 8.36 -1.58
CA MET A 229 14.41 7.23 -0.65
C MET A 229 15.12 7.45 0.68
N GLY A 230 16.14 8.30 0.71
CA GLY A 230 16.85 8.61 1.95
C GLY A 230 18.15 9.40 1.76
N TRP A 231 18.90 9.47 2.86
CA TRP A 231 20.13 10.24 2.95
C TRP A 231 21.16 9.58 3.85
N PHE A 232 22.43 9.75 3.49
CA PHE A 232 23.59 9.34 4.29
C PHE A 232 24.45 10.56 4.62
N PRO A 233 24.94 10.72 5.86
CA PRO A 233 25.85 11.81 6.20
C PRO A 233 27.23 11.68 5.53
N GLU A 234 27.56 10.50 5.00
CA GLU A 234 28.81 10.20 4.31
C GLU A 234 28.78 10.58 2.82
N SER A 235 27.64 10.32 2.15
CA SER A 235 27.52 10.38 0.68
C SER A 235 26.38 11.25 0.17
N GLY A 236 25.53 11.79 1.04
CA GLY A 236 24.37 12.60 0.65
C GLY A 236 23.14 11.77 0.30
N PHE A 237 22.28 12.31 -0.55
CA PHE A 237 21.00 11.71 -0.90
C PHE A 237 21.16 10.43 -1.73
N ILE A 238 20.31 9.45 -1.45
CA ILE A 238 20.19 8.24 -2.26
C ILE A 238 19.76 8.65 -3.68
N ASN A 239 20.43 8.11 -4.69
CA ASN A 239 20.16 8.45 -6.10
C ASN A 239 18.94 7.67 -6.66
N HIS A 240 17.91 7.49 -5.83
CA HIS A 240 16.63 6.94 -6.20
C HIS A 240 15.53 7.69 -5.46
N ASP A 241 14.45 7.97 -6.17
CA ASP A 241 13.25 8.64 -5.64
C ASP A 241 12.09 7.68 -5.63
N TRP A 242 11.16 7.90 -4.72
CA TRP A 242 9.91 7.20 -4.72
C TRP A 242 9.07 7.61 -5.93
N MET A 243 8.80 6.66 -6.82
CA MET A 243 8.00 6.87 -8.03
C MET A 243 7.29 5.57 -8.40
N GLY A 244 6.06 5.68 -8.90
CA GLY A 244 5.23 4.53 -9.24
C GLY A 244 4.53 3.93 -8.02
N TYR A 245 3.63 3.00 -8.26
CA TYR A 245 2.82 2.39 -7.20
C TYR A 245 3.68 1.49 -6.31
N ASN A 246 3.74 1.81 -5.02
CA ASN A 246 4.44 1.07 -3.99
C ASN A 246 3.99 1.53 -2.59
N GLU A 247 4.67 1.12 -1.53
CA GLU A 247 4.39 1.45 -0.13
C GLU A 247 4.49 2.94 0.20
N ALA A 248 5.19 3.74 -0.61
CA ALA A 248 5.38 5.17 -0.37
C ALA A 248 4.14 6.04 -0.64
N MET A 249 2.99 5.46 -1.00
CA MET A 249 1.74 6.20 -1.14
C MET A 249 1.42 7.01 0.13
N MET A 250 1.54 6.42 1.32
CA MET A 250 1.34 7.11 2.59
C MET A 250 2.37 8.21 2.84
N LEU A 251 3.61 8.05 2.36
CA LEU A 251 4.67 9.06 2.48
C LEU A 251 4.25 10.35 1.75
N TYR A 252 3.75 10.24 0.51
CA TYR A 252 3.26 11.39 -0.23
C TYR A 252 2.03 12.03 0.40
N VAL A 253 1.10 11.23 0.95
CA VAL A 253 -0.04 11.77 1.72
C VAL A 253 0.45 12.58 2.93
N LEU A 254 1.43 12.07 3.68
CA LEU A 254 2.03 12.80 4.80
C LEU A 254 2.77 14.08 4.33
N ALA A 255 3.57 13.98 3.29
CA ALA A 255 4.32 15.11 2.76
C ALA A 255 3.41 16.23 2.25
N LEU A 256 2.33 15.88 1.55
CA LEU A 256 1.31 16.82 1.09
C LEU A 256 0.50 17.43 2.25
N GLY A 257 0.22 16.63 3.30
CA GLY A 257 -0.54 17.06 4.48
C GLY A 257 0.24 17.89 5.49
N SER A 258 1.55 18.06 5.31
CA SER A 258 2.40 18.80 6.24
C SER A 258 1.99 20.26 6.34
N PRO A 259 1.79 20.81 7.57
CA PRO A 259 1.46 22.23 7.73
C PRO A 259 2.67 23.16 7.72
N THR A 260 3.89 22.61 7.76
CA THR A 260 5.15 23.38 7.89
C THR A 260 6.07 23.25 6.69
N HIS A 261 6.20 22.06 6.13
CA HIS A 261 7.06 21.76 4.98
C HIS A 261 6.32 20.91 3.96
N PRO A 262 5.15 21.38 3.45
CA PRO A 262 4.39 20.61 2.48
C PRO A 262 5.10 20.58 1.14
N VAL A 263 5.08 19.41 0.49
CA VAL A 263 5.46 19.33 -0.92
C VAL A 263 4.35 19.87 -1.81
N ASP A 264 4.69 20.23 -3.04
CA ASP A 264 3.71 20.70 -4.04
C ASP A 264 2.80 19.53 -4.48
N PRO A 265 1.51 19.75 -4.77
CA PRO A 265 0.61 18.75 -5.35
C PRO A 265 1.14 18.06 -6.61
N ASP A 266 1.99 18.72 -7.39
CA ASP A 266 2.66 18.11 -8.55
C ASP A 266 3.47 16.86 -8.18
N ALA A 267 3.92 16.74 -6.94
CA ALA A 267 4.61 15.55 -6.46
C ALA A 267 3.75 14.28 -6.61
N TRP A 268 2.45 14.35 -6.34
CA TRP A 268 1.54 13.22 -6.55
C TRP A 268 1.38 12.90 -8.03
N THR A 269 1.16 13.91 -8.87
CA THR A 269 1.00 13.75 -10.32
C THR A 269 2.23 13.10 -10.95
N VAL A 270 3.44 13.52 -10.54
CA VAL A 270 4.68 12.95 -11.07
C VAL A 270 4.94 11.55 -10.50
N TRP A 271 4.57 11.28 -9.24
CA TRP A 271 4.67 9.95 -8.65
C TRP A 271 3.80 8.93 -9.40
N THR A 272 2.58 9.30 -9.80
CA THR A 272 1.66 8.40 -10.52
C THR A 272 1.96 8.26 -12.02
N ARG A 273 2.83 9.04 -12.60
CA ARG A 273 3.04 9.08 -14.09
C ARG A 273 3.50 7.76 -14.71
N THR A 274 4.08 6.84 -13.93
CA THR A 274 4.52 5.54 -14.40
C THR A 274 3.45 4.45 -14.27
N TYR A 275 2.31 4.73 -13.67
CA TYR A 275 1.24 3.78 -13.37
C TYR A 275 0.74 3.02 -14.61
N ASN A 276 0.65 3.69 -15.77
CA ASN A 276 0.26 3.03 -17.00
C ASN A 276 1.22 1.90 -17.44
N ASN A 277 2.46 1.92 -16.95
CA ASN A 277 3.42 0.85 -17.23
C ASN A 277 3.10 -0.41 -16.41
N ASP A 278 2.47 -0.24 -15.26
CA ASP A 278 2.23 -1.30 -14.28
C ASP A 278 0.73 -1.66 -14.19
N TRP A 279 -0.12 -0.98 -14.97
CA TRP A 279 -1.52 -1.33 -15.15
C TRP A 279 -1.68 -2.44 -16.18
N GLY A 280 -2.38 -3.51 -15.84
CA GLY A 280 -2.68 -4.57 -16.80
C GLY A 280 -3.32 -5.79 -16.17
N VAL A 281 -3.46 -6.85 -16.96
CA VAL A 281 -4.07 -8.12 -16.53
C VAL A 281 -2.99 -9.11 -16.12
N TYR A 282 -3.07 -9.58 -14.89
CA TYR A 282 -2.23 -10.65 -14.36
C TYR A 282 -3.10 -11.65 -13.59
N GLN A 283 -2.95 -12.96 -13.86
CA GLN A 283 -3.76 -14.00 -13.23
C GLN A 283 -5.27 -13.68 -13.28
N GLY A 284 -5.77 -13.24 -14.43
CA GLY A 284 -7.18 -12.91 -14.65
C GLY A 284 -7.68 -11.61 -13.99
N GLN A 285 -6.86 -10.92 -13.21
CA GLN A 285 -7.18 -9.65 -12.56
C GLN A 285 -6.59 -8.48 -13.34
N GLU A 286 -7.38 -7.42 -13.56
CA GLU A 286 -6.89 -6.16 -14.14
C GLU A 286 -6.69 -5.13 -13.04
N TYR A 287 -5.44 -4.73 -12.79
CA TYR A 287 -5.09 -3.87 -11.67
C TYR A 287 -3.75 -3.15 -11.89
N LEU A 288 -3.48 -2.18 -11.03
CA LEU A 288 -2.17 -1.53 -10.92
C LEU A 288 -1.26 -2.45 -10.10
N SER A 289 -0.30 -3.07 -10.78
CA SER A 289 0.51 -4.16 -10.23
C SER A 289 1.70 -3.64 -9.42
N PHE A 290 1.94 -4.30 -8.32
CA PHE A 290 3.18 -4.32 -7.56
C PHE A 290 3.34 -5.76 -7.06
N GLY A 291 4.48 -6.40 -7.32
CA GLY A 291 4.61 -7.84 -7.10
C GLY A 291 4.45 -8.28 -5.65
N PRO A 292 5.20 -7.71 -4.69
CA PRO A 292 5.07 -8.01 -3.27
C PRO A 292 3.81 -7.43 -2.65
N LEU A 293 3.07 -8.19 -1.82
CA LEU A 293 1.80 -7.70 -1.26
C LEU A 293 1.93 -6.55 -0.26
N PHE A 294 3.09 -6.35 0.39
CA PHE A 294 3.26 -5.22 1.32
C PHE A 294 2.99 -3.86 0.67
N GLY A 295 3.33 -3.67 -0.61
CA GLY A 295 3.04 -2.44 -1.34
C GLY A 295 1.54 -2.16 -1.52
N HIS A 296 0.71 -3.20 -1.47
CA HIS A 296 -0.74 -3.12 -1.48
C HIS A 296 -1.36 -3.00 -0.07
N GLN A 297 -0.57 -3.16 0.99
CA GLN A 297 -1.06 -3.28 2.37
C GLN A 297 -0.70 -2.07 3.23
N TYR A 298 0.57 -1.62 3.23
CA TYR A 298 1.07 -0.69 4.25
C TYR A 298 0.31 0.63 4.33
N SER A 299 0.02 1.28 3.19
CA SER A 299 -0.77 2.52 3.22
C SER A 299 -2.21 2.29 3.69
N HIS A 300 -2.78 1.11 3.39
CA HIS A 300 -4.13 0.73 3.81
C HIS A 300 -4.25 0.41 5.30
N VAL A 301 -3.16 0.19 6.01
CA VAL A 301 -3.18 -0.01 7.47
C VAL A 301 -3.87 1.17 8.15
N TRP A 302 -3.51 2.40 7.76
CA TRP A 302 -3.98 3.63 8.41
C TRP A 302 -4.97 4.43 7.57
N ILE A 303 -4.98 4.28 6.24
CA ILE A 303 -5.83 5.06 5.34
C ILE A 303 -6.89 4.15 4.75
N ASP A 304 -8.16 4.50 4.97
CA ASP A 304 -9.30 3.85 4.31
C ASP A 304 -9.47 4.41 2.90
N PHE A 305 -9.01 3.65 1.92
CA PHE A 305 -9.13 4.02 0.50
C PHE A 305 -10.43 3.57 -0.16
N ARG A 306 -11.38 3.03 0.59
CA ARG A 306 -12.69 2.64 0.04
C ARG A 306 -13.47 3.89 -0.37
N ASP A 307 -14.00 3.85 -1.57
CA ASP A 307 -14.85 4.89 -2.16
C ASP A 307 -14.19 6.27 -2.30
N ILE A 308 -12.88 6.39 -2.06
CA ILE A 308 -12.09 7.58 -2.36
C ILE A 308 -11.14 7.32 -3.52
N GLN A 309 -11.03 8.28 -4.42
CA GLN A 309 -10.27 8.12 -5.65
C GLN A 309 -9.47 9.37 -5.95
N ASP A 310 -8.22 9.20 -6.37
CA ASP A 310 -7.46 10.22 -7.06
C ASP A 310 -7.86 10.27 -8.56
N GLN A 311 -7.26 11.15 -9.34
CA GLN A 311 -7.56 11.27 -10.76
C GLN A 311 -7.34 9.95 -11.51
N TYR A 312 -6.20 9.27 -11.27
CA TYR A 312 -5.88 8.03 -11.97
C TYR A 312 -6.90 6.92 -11.73
N MET A 313 -7.30 6.72 -10.46
CA MET A 313 -8.26 5.69 -10.10
C MET A 313 -9.69 6.02 -10.56
N ARG A 314 -10.08 7.32 -10.61
CA ARG A 314 -11.35 7.74 -11.27
C ARG A 314 -11.38 7.36 -12.75
N GLU A 315 -10.29 7.62 -13.49
CA GLU A 315 -10.18 7.26 -14.91
C GLU A 315 -10.22 5.74 -15.14
N ARG A 316 -9.87 4.93 -14.14
CA ARG A 316 -9.93 3.47 -14.15
C ARG A 316 -11.24 2.90 -13.61
N GLY A 317 -12.10 3.71 -13.00
CA GLY A 317 -13.38 3.31 -12.43
C GLY A 317 -13.26 2.39 -11.22
N ILE A 318 -12.13 2.44 -10.49
CA ILE A 318 -11.89 1.68 -9.25
C ILE A 318 -11.25 2.58 -8.20
N ASP A 319 -11.17 2.09 -6.96
CA ASP A 319 -10.35 2.68 -5.91
C ASP A 319 -9.12 1.80 -5.59
N TYR A 320 -8.23 2.30 -4.73
CA TYR A 320 -7.04 1.54 -4.33
C TYR A 320 -7.38 0.31 -3.48
N PHE A 321 -8.53 0.29 -2.82
CA PHE A 321 -8.97 -0.88 -2.07
C PHE A 321 -9.34 -2.05 -3.01
N LEU A 322 -10.11 -1.78 -4.04
CA LEU A 322 -10.41 -2.78 -5.07
C LEU A 322 -9.15 -3.21 -5.82
N ASN A 323 -8.20 -2.28 -6.05
CA ASN A 323 -6.89 -2.59 -6.62
C ASN A 323 -6.15 -3.62 -5.76
N SER A 324 -6.06 -3.40 -4.45
CA SER A 324 -5.38 -4.30 -3.51
C SER A 324 -6.11 -5.65 -3.35
N ARG A 325 -7.45 -5.66 -3.44
CA ARG A 325 -8.22 -6.90 -3.53
C ARG A 325 -7.82 -7.72 -4.76
N ARG A 326 -7.75 -7.09 -5.94
CA ARG A 326 -7.36 -7.75 -7.18
C ARG A 326 -5.93 -8.29 -7.12
N ALA A 327 -5.00 -7.55 -6.53
CA ALA A 327 -3.64 -8.01 -6.29
C ALA A 327 -3.58 -9.25 -5.38
N THR A 328 -4.38 -9.27 -4.31
CA THR A 328 -4.51 -10.40 -3.39
C THR A 328 -4.99 -11.66 -4.13
N LEU A 329 -6.06 -11.52 -4.93
CA LEU A 329 -6.61 -12.63 -5.72
C LEU A 329 -5.60 -13.11 -6.78
N ALA A 330 -4.93 -12.19 -7.47
CA ALA A 330 -3.92 -12.52 -8.48
C ALA A 330 -2.75 -13.31 -7.88
N GLN A 331 -2.30 -12.96 -6.67
CA GLN A 331 -1.19 -13.68 -6.04
C GLN A 331 -1.61 -15.07 -5.55
N ARG A 332 -2.84 -15.24 -5.05
CA ARG A 332 -3.41 -16.57 -4.77
C ARG A 332 -3.49 -17.42 -6.05
N ASP A 333 -4.02 -16.86 -7.13
CA ASP A 333 -4.18 -17.58 -8.39
C ASP A 333 -2.82 -17.96 -9.01
N TYR A 334 -1.79 -17.12 -8.83
CA TYR A 334 -0.40 -17.47 -9.14
C TYR A 334 0.08 -18.71 -8.36
N ALA A 335 -0.25 -18.81 -7.07
CA ALA A 335 0.13 -19.96 -6.27
C ALA A 335 -0.64 -21.23 -6.67
N ILE A 336 -1.89 -21.11 -7.15
CA ILE A 336 -2.67 -22.23 -7.72
C ILE A 336 -2.03 -22.68 -9.04
N ASP A 337 -1.71 -21.75 -9.93
CA ASP A 337 -1.03 -22.05 -11.21
C ASP A 337 0.36 -22.64 -11.00
N ASN A 338 1.08 -22.17 -9.98
CA ASN A 338 2.37 -22.65 -9.52
C ASN A 338 3.36 -22.93 -10.67
N PRO A 339 3.70 -21.95 -11.50
CA PRO A 339 4.50 -22.18 -12.71
C PRO A 339 5.91 -22.68 -12.40
N MET A 340 6.43 -22.37 -11.20
CA MET A 340 7.73 -22.81 -10.72
C MET A 340 7.71 -24.20 -10.06
N LYS A 341 6.51 -24.75 -9.84
CA LYS A 341 6.25 -26.06 -9.21
C LYS A 341 6.80 -26.18 -7.78
N TRP A 342 6.74 -25.08 -7.02
CA TRP A 342 7.12 -25.08 -5.61
C TRP A 342 6.25 -26.03 -4.79
N LYS A 343 6.83 -26.66 -3.78
CA LYS A 343 6.07 -27.51 -2.87
C LYS A 343 5.07 -26.68 -2.08
N GLU A 344 3.90 -27.23 -1.85
CA GLU A 344 2.83 -26.70 -0.99
C GLU A 344 2.08 -25.49 -1.56
N TYR A 345 2.55 -24.81 -2.60
CA TYR A 345 1.80 -23.74 -3.25
C TYR A 345 0.43 -24.24 -3.72
N GLY A 346 -0.60 -23.47 -3.49
CA GLY A 346 -1.96 -23.80 -3.91
C GLY A 346 -3.00 -22.83 -3.34
N GLU A 347 -4.25 -23.22 -3.46
CA GLU A 347 -5.42 -22.41 -3.14
C GLU A 347 -5.39 -21.78 -1.74
N ASN A 348 -4.91 -22.52 -0.74
CA ASN A 348 -4.89 -22.11 0.67
C ASN A 348 -3.47 -22.04 1.27
N VAL A 349 -2.43 -22.07 0.43
CA VAL A 349 -1.03 -21.91 0.86
C VAL A 349 -0.34 -20.98 -0.12
N TRP A 350 -0.28 -19.71 0.23
CA TRP A 350 0.25 -18.64 -0.62
C TRP A 350 0.63 -17.41 0.22
N GLY A 351 1.41 -16.53 -0.36
CA GLY A 351 1.77 -15.25 0.22
C GLY A 351 3.21 -14.86 -0.10
N LEU A 352 3.39 -13.91 -1.02
CA LEU A 352 4.69 -13.36 -1.42
C LEU A 352 4.79 -11.89 -1.02
N THR A 353 5.80 -11.61 -0.22
CA THR A 353 6.13 -10.25 0.23
C THR A 353 7.62 -10.18 0.60
N ALA A 354 8.10 -9.03 1.06
CA ALA A 354 9.42 -8.96 1.70
C ALA A 354 9.41 -9.84 2.95
N SER A 355 10.38 -10.73 3.08
CA SER A 355 10.47 -11.68 4.19
C SER A 355 11.86 -12.31 4.27
N ASP A 356 12.16 -12.96 5.40
CA ASP A 356 13.34 -13.78 5.53
C ASP A 356 13.32 -14.96 4.55
N GLY A 357 14.48 -15.50 4.28
CA GLY A 357 14.68 -16.72 3.53
C GLY A 357 15.98 -17.41 3.97
N PRO A 358 16.25 -18.61 3.46
CA PRO A 358 17.30 -19.46 4.03
C PRO A 358 18.71 -18.91 3.87
N GLN A 359 19.07 -18.50 2.66
CA GLN A 359 20.43 -18.10 2.31
C GLN A 359 20.48 -17.56 0.87
N ASN A 360 21.45 -16.71 0.56
CA ASN A 360 21.78 -16.35 -0.83
C ASN A 360 22.54 -17.50 -1.47
N THR A 361 21.88 -18.29 -2.28
CA THR A 361 22.48 -19.48 -2.91
C THR A 361 21.75 -19.86 -4.19
N SER A 362 22.43 -20.60 -5.05
CA SER A 362 21.82 -21.29 -6.19
C SER A 362 21.83 -22.79 -5.92
N GLN A 363 20.69 -23.43 -6.01
CA GLN A 363 20.51 -24.86 -5.77
C GLN A 363 19.70 -25.49 -6.90
N GLU A 364 19.94 -26.77 -7.15
CA GLU A 364 19.12 -27.52 -8.09
C GLU A 364 17.78 -27.88 -7.44
N PHE A 365 16.68 -27.51 -8.10
CA PHE A 365 15.33 -27.90 -7.72
C PHE A 365 14.60 -28.44 -8.94
N ARG A 366 14.21 -29.73 -8.90
CA ARG A 366 13.52 -30.44 -9.99
C ARG A 366 14.27 -30.37 -11.34
N GLY A 367 15.59 -30.49 -11.32
CA GLY A 367 16.43 -30.46 -12.50
C GLY A 367 16.78 -29.05 -13.03
N GLU A 368 16.36 -28.00 -12.36
CA GLU A 368 16.66 -26.61 -12.74
C GLU A 368 17.40 -25.89 -11.62
N GLN A 369 18.36 -25.02 -12.01
CA GLN A 369 19.05 -24.15 -11.05
C GLN A 369 18.10 -23.02 -10.62
N ARG A 370 17.85 -22.93 -9.31
CA ARG A 370 17.00 -21.92 -8.69
C ARG A 370 17.80 -21.04 -7.74
N GLN A 371 17.50 -19.74 -7.78
CA GLN A 371 18.06 -18.77 -6.85
C GLN A 371 17.22 -18.72 -5.58
N PHE A 372 17.84 -18.89 -4.43
CA PHE A 372 17.26 -18.65 -3.12
C PHE A 372 17.94 -17.42 -2.51
N ARG A 373 17.19 -16.65 -1.71
CA ARG A 373 17.72 -15.46 -1.04
C ARG A 373 17.44 -15.54 0.45
N HIS A 374 18.26 -14.84 1.24
CA HIS A 374 17.92 -14.54 2.62
C HIS A 374 16.80 -13.47 2.65
N TYR A 375 16.85 -12.45 3.50
CA TYR A 375 15.84 -11.39 3.44
C TYR A 375 15.76 -10.76 2.05
N SER A 376 14.57 -10.77 1.45
CA SER A 376 14.36 -10.25 0.11
C SER A 376 12.90 -9.94 -0.15
N SER A 377 12.65 -8.97 -1.01
CA SER A 377 11.32 -8.73 -1.58
C SER A 377 10.98 -9.87 -2.55
N ARG A 378 9.88 -10.58 -2.28
CA ARG A 378 9.30 -11.65 -3.10
C ARG A 378 7.95 -11.20 -3.61
N GLY A 379 7.64 -11.52 -4.85
CA GLY A 379 6.39 -11.07 -5.45
C GLY A 379 6.07 -11.75 -6.75
N ALA A 380 4.79 -11.69 -7.11
CA ALA A 380 4.27 -12.12 -8.40
C ALA A 380 3.34 -11.03 -8.95
N GLY A 381 3.64 -10.52 -10.13
CA GLY A 381 2.93 -9.42 -10.76
C GLY A 381 3.34 -9.24 -12.22
N LEU A 382 2.91 -8.14 -12.85
CA LEU A 382 3.19 -7.90 -14.28
C LEU A 382 4.68 -7.76 -14.59
N ARG A 383 5.47 -7.14 -13.69
CA ARG A 383 6.88 -6.81 -13.95
C ARG A 383 7.83 -7.30 -12.88
N GLU A 384 7.43 -7.28 -11.63
CA GLU A 384 8.29 -7.62 -10.50
C GLU A 384 7.98 -9.04 -10.02
N ASN A 385 8.72 -9.99 -10.56
CA ASN A 385 8.59 -11.40 -10.20
C ASN A 385 9.90 -11.92 -9.64
N PHE A 386 9.95 -12.10 -8.34
CA PHE A 386 10.95 -12.92 -7.69
C PHE A 386 10.26 -13.89 -6.74
N ASP A 387 10.39 -15.16 -7.05
CA ASP A 387 9.81 -16.25 -6.28
C ASP A 387 10.83 -17.39 -6.15
N ASP A 388 11.21 -17.70 -4.91
CA ASP A 388 12.13 -18.78 -4.55
C ASP A 388 11.44 -19.89 -3.74
N GLY A 389 10.10 -19.91 -3.76
CA GLY A 389 9.31 -20.89 -3.02
C GLY A 389 9.13 -20.56 -1.54
N THR A 390 9.57 -19.37 -1.09
CA THR A 390 9.36 -18.89 0.28
C THR A 390 7.99 -18.25 0.42
N ILE A 391 7.22 -18.66 1.42
CA ILE A 391 5.88 -18.19 1.74
C ILE A 391 5.94 -17.40 3.04
N ALA A 392 5.33 -16.21 3.07
CA ALA A 392 5.20 -15.38 4.25
C ALA A 392 3.72 -15.29 4.67
N PRO A 393 3.33 -15.82 5.84
CA PRO A 393 1.94 -15.76 6.31
C PRO A 393 1.37 -14.34 6.38
N THR A 394 2.21 -13.35 6.70
CA THR A 394 1.82 -11.94 6.73
C THR A 394 1.20 -11.47 5.41
N ALA A 395 1.73 -11.90 4.27
CA ALA A 395 1.23 -11.51 2.96
C ALA A 395 -0.25 -11.90 2.76
N ALA A 396 -0.64 -13.09 3.21
CA ALA A 396 -2.02 -13.54 3.16
C ALA A 396 -2.85 -12.86 4.26
N ILE A 397 -2.45 -12.97 5.53
CA ILE A 397 -3.24 -12.52 6.69
C ILE A 397 -3.51 -11.02 6.65
N SER A 398 -2.51 -10.22 6.29
CA SER A 398 -2.63 -8.76 6.21
C SER A 398 -3.52 -8.29 5.04
N SER A 399 -3.91 -9.21 4.14
CA SER A 399 -4.87 -8.96 3.07
C SER A 399 -6.33 -9.24 3.47
N ILE A 400 -6.62 -9.54 4.75
CA ILE A 400 -7.94 -9.97 5.22
C ILE A 400 -9.05 -8.96 4.93
N VAL A 401 -8.76 -7.67 4.97
CA VAL A 401 -9.76 -6.63 4.65
C VAL A 401 -10.14 -6.64 3.18
N PHE A 402 -9.24 -7.04 2.29
CA PHE A 402 -9.44 -7.01 0.85
C PHE A 402 -10.21 -8.24 0.32
N ALA A 403 -9.85 -9.44 0.80
CA ALA A 403 -10.38 -10.69 0.27
C ALA A 403 -10.55 -11.76 1.38
N PRO A 404 -11.40 -11.52 2.39
CA PRO A 404 -11.56 -12.41 3.54
C PRO A 404 -11.94 -13.83 3.14
N GLU A 405 -12.68 -14.00 2.05
CA GLU A 405 -13.16 -15.28 1.55
C GLU A 405 -12.03 -16.23 1.10
N VAL A 406 -10.85 -15.71 0.77
CA VAL A 406 -9.67 -16.52 0.43
C VAL A 406 -8.60 -16.46 1.52
N VAL A 407 -8.54 -15.38 2.29
CA VAL A 407 -7.54 -15.19 3.37
C VAL A 407 -7.88 -16.04 4.59
N ILE A 408 -9.15 -16.12 4.99
CA ILE A 408 -9.57 -16.90 6.16
C ILE A 408 -9.22 -18.38 5.96
N PRO A 409 -9.64 -19.06 4.86
CA PRO A 409 -9.26 -20.45 4.62
C PRO A 409 -7.75 -20.67 4.52
N ALA A 410 -7.02 -19.73 3.89
CA ALA A 410 -5.57 -19.84 3.78
C ALA A 410 -4.88 -19.77 5.15
N THR A 411 -5.33 -18.87 6.03
CA THR A 411 -4.79 -18.73 7.39
C THR A 411 -5.02 -20.00 8.22
N GLU A 412 -6.25 -20.55 8.17
CA GLU A 412 -6.59 -21.77 8.87
C GLU A 412 -5.80 -22.98 8.34
N GLU A 413 -5.65 -23.11 7.02
CA GLU A 413 -4.89 -24.21 6.42
C GLU A 413 -3.39 -24.10 6.74
N MET A 414 -2.80 -22.91 6.66
CA MET A 414 -1.40 -22.71 7.06
C MET A 414 -1.19 -23.03 8.53
N HIS A 415 -2.08 -22.61 9.42
CA HIS A 415 -2.01 -22.94 10.84
C HIS A 415 -2.16 -24.46 11.08
N LYS A 416 -3.12 -25.09 10.44
CA LYS A 416 -3.39 -26.53 10.58
C LYS A 416 -2.21 -27.40 10.11
N ARG A 417 -1.59 -27.05 8.98
CA ARG A 417 -0.55 -27.89 8.35
C ARG A 417 0.85 -27.62 8.87
N PHE A 418 1.13 -26.38 9.22
CA PHE A 418 2.47 -25.91 9.52
C PHE A 418 2.60 -25.32 10.94
N GLY A 419 1.50 -25.20 11.68
CA GLY A 419 1.46 -24.55 12.98
C GLY A 419 2.43 -25.11 14.00
N ASP A 420 2.67 -26.42 14.00
CA ASP A 420 3.59 -27.07 14.94
C ASP A 420 5.01 -26.49 14.94
N TYR A 421 5.43 -25.87 13.84
CA TYR A 421 6.77 -25.29 13.70
C TYR A 421 6.81 -23.87 13.15
N LEU A 422 5.67 -23.34 12.69
CA LEU A 422 5.53 -21.99 12.12
C LEU A 422 4.76 -21.05 13.04
N TYR A 423 4.00 -21.56 14.03
CA TYR A 423 3.15 -20.75 14.90
C TYR A 423 3.55 -20.95 16.37
N SER A 424 3.84 -19.85 17.10
CA SER A 424 4.36 -19.95 18.46
C SER A 424 3.95 -18.72 19.31
N SER A 425 4.81 -18.26 20.23
CA SER A 425 4.50 -17.28 21.29
C SER A 425 3.85 -16.00 20.77
N TYR A 426 4.29 -15.49 19.65
CA TYR A 426 3.81 -14.23 19.07
C TYR A 426 3.04 -14.40 17.74
N GLY A 427 2.44 -15.57 17.55
CA GLY A 427 1.72 -15.90 16.33
C GLY A 427 2.59 -16.59 15.29
N PHE A 428 2.41 -16.26 14.02
CA PHE A 428 3.20 -16.82 12.93
C PHE A 428 4.63 -16.26 12.92
N LEU A 429 5.62 -17.14 12.76
CA LEU A 429 6.96 -16.76 12.36
C LEU A 429 6.94 -16.13 10.97
N ASP A 430 7.98 -15.42 10.62
CA ASP A 430 8.04 -14.58 9.43
C ASP A 430 7.72 -15.33 8.13
N SER A 431 8.38 -16.46 7.90
CA SER A 431 8.27 -17.16 6.62
C SER A 431 8.73 -18.61 6.70
N PHE A 432 8.41 -19.38 5.65
CA PHE A 432 8.84 -20.77 5.50
C PHE A 432 9.00 -21.13 4.02
N ASN A 433 9.83 -22.14 3.72
CA ASN A 433 10.05 -22.63 2.37
C ASN A 433 10.07 -24.18 2.34
N PRO A 434 8.95 -24.82 2.00
CA PRO A 434 8.88 -26.28 1.92
C PRO A 434 9.74 -26.91 0.81
N SER A 435 10.15 -26.10 -0.14
CA SER A 435 10.99 -26.54 -1.27
C SER A 435 12.47 -26.51 -0.95
N PHE A 436 12.88 -25.75 0.07
CA PHE A 436 14.29 -25.63 0.47
C PHE A 436 14.67 -26.69 1.50
N ASN A 437 15.41 -27.68 1.06
CA ASN A 437 15.88 -28.79 1.93
C ASN A 437 17.32 -29.17 1.55
N TYR A 438 18.25 -28.22 1.71
CA TYR A 438 19.65 -28.38 1.36
C TYR A 438 20.51 -28.26 2.62
N ASP A 439 21.40 -29.24 2.83
CA ASP A 439 22.35 -29.23 3.95
C ASP A 439 23.53 -28.29 3.66
N ILE A 440 23.24 -27.00 3.83
CA ILE A 440 24.21 -25.91 3.68
C ILE A 440 24.08 -24.94 4.86
N PRO A 441 25.11 -24.11 5.14
CA PRO A 441 25.00 -23.05 6.14
C PRO A 441 23.83 -22.11 5.83
N LEU A 442 22.96 -21.90 6.80
CA LEU A 442 21.82 -20.99 6.71
C LEU A 442 22.20 -19.60 7.22
N LYS A 443 21.66 -18.54 6.60
CA LYS A 443 21.79 -17.18 7.11
C LYS A 443 20.84 -16.95 8.27
N THR A 444 19.60 -17.43 8.14
CA THR A 444 18.53 -17.32 9.14
C THR A 444 17.74 -18.63 9.18
N GLY A 445 16.96 -18.82 10.22
CA GLY A 445 16.04 -19.94 10.33
C GLY A 445 16.71 -21.29 10.59
N ARG A 446 15.95 -22.34 10.32
CA ARG A 446 16.37 -23.74 10.51
C ARG A 446 15.71 -24.66 9.49
N LEU A 447 16.33 -25.80 9.20
CA LEU A 447 15.66 -26.89 8.51
C LEU A 447 14.80 -27.69 9.50
N VAL A 448 13.59 -28.00 9.09
CA VAL A 448 12.68 -28.91 9.77
C VAL A 448 12.62 -30.19 8.93
N PRO A 449 12.95 -31.38 9.51
CA PRO A 449 12.98 -32.63 8.77
C PRO A 449 11.67 -32.85 7.98
N ASP A 450 11.80 -33.20 6.71
CA ASP A 450 10.70 -33.42 5.74
C ASP A 450 9.78 -32.24 5.48
N ARG A 451 10.02 -31.05 6.09
CA ARG A 451 9.19 -29.86 5.98
C ARG A 451 9.87 -28.69 5.26
N GLY A 452 11.20 -28.72 5.13
CA GLY A 452 11.98 -27.66 4.52
C GLY A 452 12.47 -26.61 5.52
N TRP A 453 12.75 -25.41 5.04
CA TRP A 453 13.26 -24.30 5.85
C TRP A 453 12.12 -23.50 6.52
N VAL A 454 12.37 -23.03 7.74
CA VAL A 454 11.46 -22.15 8.49
C VAL A 454 12.27 -21.03 9.15
N ALA A 455 11.78 -19.81 9.11
CA ALA A 455 12.33 -18.65 9.83
C ALA A 455 12.37 -18.91 11.34
N SER A 456 13.31 -18.27 12.03
CA SER A 456 13.39 -18.33 13.50
C SER A 456 12.86 -17.06 14.18
N ASP A 457 12.72 -15.98 13.42
CA ASP A 457 12.32 -14.69 13.93
C ASP A 457 10.87 -14.33 13.53
N TYR A 458 10.26 -13.48 14.35
CA TYR A 458 9.16 -12.62 14.00
C TYR A 458 9.75 -11.29 13.53
N ILE A 459 9.28 -10.74 12.43
CA ILE A 459 9.71 -9.43 11.93
C ILE A 459 8.60 -8.42 12.22
N ALA A 460 8.93 -7.33 12.89
CA ALA A 460 7.94 -6.40 13.42
C ALA A 460 7.11 -5.69 12.33
N ILE A 461 7.75 -5.36 11.20
CA ILE A 461 7.06 -4.74 10.06
C ILE A 461 6.07 -5.69 9.40
N ASP A 462 6.19 -7.00 9.61
CA ASP A 462 5.27 -8.04 9.16
C ASP A 462 4.18 -8.34 10.19
N GLN A 463 4.53 -8.30 11.49
CA GLN A 463 3.56 -8.46 12.59
C GLN A 463 2.57 -7.28 12.67
N GLY A 464 3.02 -6.06 12.37
CA GLY A 464 2.20 -4.86 12.41
C GLY A 464 0.95 -4.94 11.52
N PRO A 465 1.09 -5.20 10.22
CA PRO A 465 -0.04 -5.35 9.31
C PRO A 465 -0.98 -6.50 9.68
N ILE A 466 -0.49 -7.62 10.20
CA ILE A 466 -1.35 -8.71 10.70
C ILE A 466 -2.31 -8.17 11.75
N LEU A 467 -1.79 -7.55 12.81
CA LEU A 467 -2.59 -7.02 13.91
C LEU A 467 -3.58 -5.95 13.45
N THR A 468 -3.08 -4.97 12.71
CA THR A 468 -3.84 -3.78 12.34
C THR A 468 -4.93 -4.07 11.31
N MET A 469 -4.66 -4.97 10.36
CA MET A 469 -5.65 -5.34 9.35
C MET A 469 -6.74 -6.27 9.91
N ILE A 470 -6.43 -7.12 10.90
CA ILE A 470 -7.46 -7.87 11.63
C ILE A 470 -8.36 -6.90 12.40
N ALA A 471 -7.80 -5.90 13.09
CA ALA A 471 -8.57 -4.87 13.79
C ALA A 471 -9.46 -4.06 12.82
N ASN A 472 -8.93 -3.64 11.68
CA ASN A 472 -9.71 -3.00 10.63
C ASN A 472 -10.80 -3.91 10.07
N TYR A 473 -10.51 -5.19 9.88
CA TYR A 473 -11.52 -6.15 9.47
C TYR A 473 -12.63 -6.27 10.52
N ARG A 474 -12.34 -6.35 11.81
CA ARG A 474 -13.35 -6.50 12.86
C ARG A 474 -14.35 -5.35 12.90
N ASN A 475 -13.86 -4.13 13.01
CA ASN A 475 -14.70 -2.95 13.28
C ASN A 475 -14.17 -1.65 12.71
N GLU A 476 -13.26 -1.71 11.73
CA GLU A 476 -12.65 -0.54 11.06
C GLU A 476 -11.91 0.39 12.05
N PHE A 477 -11.36 -0.18 13.13
CA PHE A 477 -10.87 0.60 14.26
C PHE A 477 -9.81 1.61 13.87
N VAL A 478 -8.73 1.16 13.20
CA VAL A 478 -7.62 2.05 12.85
C VAL A 478 -8.09 3.11 11.85
N TRP A 479 -8.91 2.73 10.88
CA TRP A 479 -9.48 3.64 9.89
C TRP A 479 -10.40 4.69 10.52
N THR A 480 -11.26 4.28 11.46
CA THR A 480 -12.18 5.20 12.16
C THR A 480 -11.42 6.26 12.95
N VAL A 481 -10.32 5.88 13.59
CA VAL A 481 -9.45 6.81 14.31
C VAL A 481 -8.73 7.75 13.34
N MET A 482 -8.14 7.22 12.26
CA MET A 482 -7.35 8.01 11.33
C MET A 482 -8.18 8.97 10.45
N LYS A 483 -9.43 8.64 10.16
CA LYS A 483 -10.36 9.57 9.48
C LYS A 483 -10.54 10.90 10.22
N LYS A 484 -10.30 10.93 11.53
CA LYS A 484 -10.33 12.16 12.35
C LYS A 484 -9.08 13.03 12.16
N ASN A 485 -8.00 12.50 11.59
CA ASN A 485 -6.73 13.22 11.48
C ASN A 485 -6.75 14.23 10.34
N LYS A 486 -6.66 15.51 10.69
CA LYS A 486 -6.71 16.61 9.71
C LYS A 486 -5.57 16.58 8.70
N TYR A 487 -4.38 16.12 9.10
CA TYR A 487 -3.21 16.10 8.21
C TYR A 487 -3.35 15.04 7.13
N ILE A 488 -3.90 13.86 7.48
CA ILE A 488 -4.21 12.81 6.52
C ILE A 488 -5.27 13.29 5.53
N ARG A 489 -6.36 13.91 6.02
CA ARG A 489 -7.40 14.49 5.15
C ARG A 489 -6.80 15.52 4.20
N THR A 490 -6.06 16.52 4.71
CA THR A 490 -5.42 17.54 3.89
C THR A 490 -4.47 16.95 2.85
N GLY A 491 -3.70 15.92 3.22
CA GLY A 491 -2.79 15.23 2.30
C GLY A 491 -3.53 14.56 1.14
N LEU A 492 -4.61 13.85 1.44
CA LEU A 492 -5.45 13.20 0.43
C LEU A 492 -6.14 14.24 -0.49
N GLU A 493 -6.71 15.30 0.08
CA GLU A 493 -7.33 16.38 -0.70
C GLU A 493 -6.33 17.05 -1.64
N ARG A 494 -5.09 17.31 -1.16
CA ARG A 494 -4.03 17.90 -1.99
C ARG A 494 -3.46 16.93 -3.03
N ALA A 495 -3.55 15.61 -2.79
CA ALA A 495 -3.27 14.57 -3.78
C ALA A 495 -4.42 14.40 -4.80
N GLY A 496 -5.51 15.17 -4.69
CA GLY A 496 -6.66 15.14 -5.60
C GLY A 496 -7.64 14.00 -5.34
N PHE A 497 -7.62 13.39 -4.13
CA PHE A 497 -8.64 12.44 -3.75
C PHE A 497 -9.97 13.11 -3.47
N THR A 498 -11.04 12.46 -3.92
CA THR A 498 -12.44 12.87 -3.69
C THR A 498 -13.31 11.64 -3.43
N GLY A 499 -14.53 11.87 -2.96
CA GLY A 499 -15.53 10.81 -2.71
C GLY A 499 -15.49 10.26 -1.30
N GLY A 500 -16.30 9.24 -1.05
CA GLY A 500 -16.38 8.51 0.22
C GLY A 500 -16.39 9.41 1.46
N TRP A 501 -15.58 9.08 2.44
CA TRP A 501 -15.48 9.81 3.71
C TRP A 501 -14.81 11.20 3.61
N LEU A 502 -14.24 11.57 2.46
CA LEU A 502 -13.71 12.91 2.19
C LEU A 502 -14.82 13.89 1.80
N THR A 503 -15.98 13.42 1.35
CA THR A 503 -17.13 14.28 1.02
C THR A 503 -17.67 14.91 2.30
N PRO A 504 -17.88 16.24 2.35
CA PRO A 504 -18.50 16.89 3.50
C PRO A 504 -19.90 16.33 3.79
N GLU A 505 -20.28 16.26 5.08
CA GLU A 505 -21.64 15.85 5.44
C GLU A 505 -22.67 16.81 4.82
N GLY A 506 -23.58 16.26 4.04
CA GLY A 506 -24.67 17.01 3.37
C GLY A 506 -24.37 17.45 1.94
N GLU A 507 -23.17 17.23 1.42
CA GLU A 507 -22.89 17.39 -0.01
C GLU A 507 -23.06 16.04 -0.74
N ALA A 508 -23.80 16.08 -1.85
CA ALA A 508 -23.81 14.92 -2.74
C ALA A 508 -22.41 14.71 -3.35
N PRO A 509 -21.94 13.47 -3.46
CA PRO A 509 -20.68 13.23 -4.14
C PRO A 509 -20.69 13.86 -5.54
N PRO A 510 -19.57 14.42 -6.00
CA PRO A 510 -19.51 15.00 -7.34
C PRO A 510 -19.98 13.97 -8.36
N GLN A 511 -20.92 14.38 -9.21
CA GLN A 511 -21.42 13.50 -10.26
C GLN A 511 -20.25 13.15 -11.18
N PRO A 512 -20.03 11.85 -11.49
CA PRO A 512 -18.97 11.46 -12.39
C PRO A 512 -19.13 12.16 -13.75
N SER A 513 -18.03 12.65 -14.29
CA SER A 513 -17.99 13.25 -15.62
C SER A 513 -18.49 12.26 -16.68
N LYS A 514 -18.87 12.76 -17.87
CA LYS A 514 -19.30 11.89 -18.98
C LYS A 514 -18.23 10.85 -19.35
N ASP A 515 -16.96 11.21 -19.22
CA ASP A 515 -15.83 10.30 -19.52
C ASP A 515 -15.66 9.24 -18.42
N GLU A 516 -15.87 9.60 -17.14
CA GLU A 516 -15.90 8.66 -16.01
C GLU A 516 -17.09 7.70 -16.10
N GLN A 517 -18.27 8.19 -16.51
CA GLN A 517 -19.44 7.35 -16.75
C GLN A 517 -19.20 6.37 -17.91
N ALA A 518 -18.54 6.81 -18.99
CA ALA A 518 -18.18 5.97 -20.11
C ALA A 518 -17.11 4.92 -19.73
N ALA A 519 -16.15 5.29 -18.88
CA ALA A 519 -15.14 4.36 -18.36
C ALA A 519 -15.77 3.30 -17.43
N ALA A 520 -16.66 3.70 -16.53
CA ALA A 520 -17.41 2.80 -15.67
C ALA A 520 -18.29 1.83 -16.46
N ALA A 521 -18.98 2.31 -17.51
CA ALA A 521 -19.80 1.47 -18.39
C ALA A 521 -18.94 0.45 -19.17
N ARG A 522 -17.75 0.83 -19.62
CA ARG A 522 -16.79 -0.10 -20.25
C ARG A 522 -16.29 -1.16 -19.27
N ALA A 523 -16.00 -0.79 -18.04
CA ALA A 523 -15.56 -1.72 -17.00
C ALA A 523 -16.65 -2.76 -16.67
N ILE A 524 -17.91 -2.34 -16.59
CA ILE A 524 -19.07 -3.23 -16.40
C ILE A 524 -19.21 -4.20 -17.58
N GLY A 525 -19.16 -3.72 -18.83
CA GLY A 525 -19.28 -4.56 -20.01
C GLY A 525 -18.16 -5.60 -20.14
N ILE A 526 -16.94 -5.26 -19.71
CA ILE A 526 -15.81 -6.20 -19.65
C ILE A 526 -16.03 -7.25 -18.56
N ALA A 527 -16.55 -6.87 -17.40
CA ALA A 527 -16.84 -7.79 -16.30
C ALA A 527 -17.95 -8.78 -16.66
N GLU A 528 -19.03 -8.31 -17.31
CA GLU A 528 -20.13 -9.15 -17.80
C GLU A 528 -19.68 -10.12 -18.89
N SER A 529 -18.85 -9.66 -19.84
CA SER A 529 -18.28 -10.52 -20.88
C SER A 529 -17.38 -11.62 -20.32
N ARG A 530 -16.65 -11.34 -19.23
CA ARG A 530 -15.80 -12.32 -18.55
C ARG A 530 -16.60 -13.31 -17.71
N ALA A 531 -17.66 -12.86 -17.03
CA ALA A 531 -18.57 -13.73 -16.30
C ALA A 531 -19.24 -14.74 -17.26
N ALA A 532 -19.72 -14.27 -18.41
CA ALA A 532 -20.30 -15.11 -19.44
C ALA A 532 -19.27 -16.10 -20.05
N ALA A 533 -18.01 -15.69 -20.21
CA ALA A 533 -16.95 -16.59 -20.69
C ALA A 533 -16.57 -17.65 -19.66
N ALA A 534 -16.56 -17.31 -18.37
CA ALA A 534 -16.30 -18.24 -17.28
C ALA A 534 -17.45 -19.26 -17.11
N GLU A 535 -18.71 -18.83 -17.22
CA GLU A 535 -19.87 -19.74 -17.25
C GLU A 535 -19.85 -20.69 -18.44
N ALA A 536 -19.45 -20.21 -19.63
CA ALA A 536 -19.31 -21.04 -20.83
C ALA A 536 -18.18 -22.09 -20.72
N GLN A 537 -17.14 -21.82 -19.93
CA GLN A 537 -16.06 -22.78 -19.63
C GLN A 537 -16.45 -23.82 -18.57
N GLN A 538 -17.33 -23.48 -17.65
CA GLN A 538 -17.82 -24.39 -16.59
C GLN A 538 -18.91 -25.34 -17.07
N ASN A 539 -19.49 -25.16 -18.26
CA ASN A 539 -20.56 -26.01 -18.79
C ASN A 539 -20.21 -26.62 -20.15
N PRO A 540 -19.31 -27.64 -20.22
CA PRO A 540 -18.90 -28.26 -21.48
C PRO A 540 -19.93 -29.22 -22.11
N THR A 541 -21.12 -29.40 -21.52
CA THR A 541 -22.05 -30.51 -21.87
C THR A 541 -23.10 -30.20 -22.94
N GLN A 542 -23.01 -29.11 -23.71
CA GLN A 542 -23.96 -28.82 -24.79
C GLN A 542 -23.31 -28.66 -26.17
N ARG A 543 -22.36 -29.52 -26.54
CA ARG A 543 -21.98 -29.74 -27.94
C ARG A 543 -22.07 -31.22 -28.27
N GLN A 544 -23.28 -31.71 -28.55
CA GLN A 544 -23.41 -32.93 -29.35
C GLN A 544 -23.24 -32.56 -30.85
N PRO A 545 -22.38 -33.24 -31.57
CA PRO A 545 -22.32 -33.08 -33.02
C PRO A 545 -23.55 -33.78 -33.66
N GLN A 546 -24.36 -33.02 -34.39
CA GLN A 546 -25.31 -33.60 -35.32
C GLN A 546 -24.54 -34.39 -36.39
N LYS A 547 -24.85 -35.67 -36.52
CA LYS A 547 -24.39 -36.52 -37.65
C LYS A 547 -25.14 -36.07 -38.91
N PRO A 548 -24.44 -35.96 -40.05
CA PRO A 548 -25.12 -35.84 -41.32
C PRO A 548 -25.70 -37.20 -41.74
N GLU A 549 -26.93 -37.18 -42.24
CA GLU A 549 -27.53 -38.24 -43.03
C GLU A 549 -26.90 -38.34 -44.42
#